data_473b3cc87d5c466844731432d6a1bd12
#
_entry.id   473b3cc87d5c466844731432d6a1bd12
#
_cell.length_a   1.000
_cell.length_b   1.000
_cell.length_c   1.000
_cell.angle_alpha   90.00
_cell.angle_beta   90.00
_cell.angle_gamma   90.00
#
_symmetry.space_group_name_H-M   'P 1'
#
loop_
_entity.id
_entity.type
_entity.pdbx_description
1 polymer ?
#
loop_
_entity_poly.entity_id
_entity_poly.type
_entity_poly.pdbx_seq_one_letter_code
_entity_poly.pdbx_strand_id
1 'polypeptide(L)'
;MDKVEYGIKLEQIEKLKSEKQYSEAADIADTIEWRKVKKWSELMTAEEVYEKAERIKEARNICIYAYNRNLGGRSLVFKMTELSIRLEDYEEAEDLYNEFVEMAPTDMNRYVLLYE
;
A
#
# COMPACT_ATOMS: atom_id res chain seq x y z
N MET A 1 5.05 19.42 -8.51
CA MET A 1 4.38 19.81 -7.25
C MET A 1 5.43 20.23 -6.25
N ASP A 2 5.30 21.40 -5.66
CA ASP A 2 6.25 21.87 -4.67
C ASP A 2 5.92 21.34 -3.26
N LYS A 3 6.83 21.60 -2.32
CA LYS A 3 6.69 21.11 -0.94
C LYS A 3 5.45 21.65 -0.22
N VAL A 4 5.12 22.91 -0.48
CA VAL A 4 3.98 23.55 0.18
C VAL A 4 2.67 22.94 -0.33
N GLU A 5 2.54 22.79 -1.61
CA GLU A 5 1.35 22.18 -2.22
C GLU A 5 1.18 20.73 -1.76
N TYR A 6 2.26 19.97 -1.74
CA TYR A 6 2.23 18.59 -1.26
C TYR A 6 1.78 18.52 0.20
N GLY A 7 2.33 19.39 1.07
CA GLY A 7 1.95 19.43 2.47
C GLY A 7 0.47 19.74 2.68
N ILE A 8 -0.07 20.67 1.92
CA ILE A 8 -1.50 21.02 1.98
C ILE A 8 -2.36 19.82 1.58
N LYS A 9 -2.01 19.16 0.49
CA LYS A 9 -2.75 17.99 0.01
C LYS A 9 -2.70 16.84 1.01
N LEU A 10 -1.53 16.61 1.61
CA LEU A 10 -1.37 15.56 2.60
C LEU A 10 -2.23 15.83 3.84
N GLU A 11 -2.30 17.07 4.31
CA GLU A 11 -3.18 17.46 5.40
C GLU A 11 -4.64 17.22 5.05
N GLN A 12 -5.06 17.55 3.84
CA GLN A 12 -6.42 17.31 3.38
C GLN A 12 -6.75 15.82 3.35
N ILE A 13 -5.82 15.01 2.88
CA ILE A 13 -5.99 13.55 2.85
C ILE A 13 -6.15 13.00 4.26
N GLU A 14 -5.31 13.44 5.20
CA GLU A 14 -5.38 12.95 6.58
C GLU A 14 -6.66 13.40 7.27
N LYS A 15 -7.13 14.61 7.00
CA LYS A 15 -8.39 15.10 7.54
C LYS A 15 -9.56 14.26 7.02
N LEU A 16 -9.64 14.03 5.71
CA LEU A 16 -10.69 13.22 5.11
C LEU A 16 -10.64 11.78 5.60
N LYS A 17 -9.45 11.25 5.78
CA LYS A 17 -9.24 9.91 6.35
C LYS A 17 -9.81 9.84 7.77
N SER A 18 -9.55 10.84 8.61
CA SER A 18 -10.07 10.87 9.97
C SER A 18 -11.59 10.97 10.01
N GLU A 19 -12.18 11.57 8.99
CA GLU A 19 -13.63 11.69 8.83
C GLU A 19 -14.23 10.50 8.08
N LYS A 20 -13.42 9.50 7.76
CA LYS A 20 -13.80 8.29 7.01
C LYS A 20 -14.32 8.58 5.62
N GLN A 21 -13.90 9.69 5.02
CA GLN A 21 -14.27 10.06 3.65
C GLN A 21 -13.16 9.60 2.69
N TYR A 22 -13.00 8.29 2.60
CA TYR A 22 -11.87 7.67 1.89
C TYR A 22 -11.90 7.90 0.39
N SER A 23 -13.09 7.92 -0.21
CA SER A 23 -13.23 8.15 -1.65
C SER A 23 -12.72 9.53 -2.04
N GLU A 24 -13.09 10.56 -1.27
CA GLU A 24 -12.64 11.92 -1.50
C GLU A 24 -11.14 12.06 -1.25
N ALA A 25 -10.64 11.40 -0.20
CA ALA A 25 -9.21 11.38 0.09
C ALA A 25 -8.43 10.72 -1.05
N ALA A 26 -8.95 9.63 -1.61
CA ALA A 26 -8.33 8.95 -2.75
C ALA A 26 -8.27 9.85 -3.98
N ASP A 27 -9.30 10.64 -4.23
CA ASP A 27 -9.32 11.59 -5.35
C ASP A 27 -8.19 12.61 -5.23
N ILE A 28 -7.94 13.13 -4.01
CA ILE A 28 -6.83 14.04 -3.78
C ILE A 28 -5.50 13.28 -3.94
N ALA A 29 -5.41 12.07 -3.43
CA ALA A 29 -4.22 11.24 -3.55
C ALA A 29 -3.84 10.99 -5.00
N ASP A 30 -4.82 10.88 -5.91
CA ASP A 30 -4.57 10.68 -7.33
C ASP A 30 -3.77 11.82 -7.97
N THR A 31 -3.73 12.99 -7.34
CA THR A 31 -2.99 14.15 -7.86
C THR A 31 -1.53 14.18 -7.41
N ILE A 32 -1.11 13.22 -6.60
CA ILE A 32 0.24 13.17 -6.04
C ILE A 32 1.04 12.06 -6.72
N GLU A 33 2.31 12.34 -7.04
CA GLU A 33 3.21 11.34 -7.61
C GLU A 33 3.88 10.54 -6.49
N TRP A 34 3.20 9.53 -5.99
CA TRP A 34 3.65 8.75 -4.85
C TRP A 34 4.97 8.02 -5.08
N ARG A 35 5.29 7.68 -6.33
CA ARG A 35 6.57 7.02 -6.62
C ARG A 35 7.79 7.88 -6.25
N LYS A 36 7.58 9.20 -6.08
CA LYS A 36 8.63 10.14 -5.67
C LYS A 36 8.66 10.37 -4.17
N VAL A 37 7.68 9.88 -3.44
CA VAL A 37 7.59 10.04 -1.99
C VAL A 37 8.50 9.02 -1.33
N LYS A 38 9.33 9.46 -0.37
CA LYS A 38 10.35 8.62 0.27
C LYS A 38 9.99 8.23 1.71
N LYS A 39 9.01 8.88 2.30
CA LYS A 39 8.65 8.66 3.70
C LYS A 39 7.66 7.53 3.84
N TRP A 40 8.05 6.51 4.60
CA TRP A 40 7.21 5.34 4.86
C TRP A 40 5.81 5.71 5.37
N SER A 41 5.75 6.61 6.40
CA SER A 41 4.48 6.99 7.00
C SER A 41 3.53 7.64 5.99
N GLU A 42 4.06 8.44 5.08
CA GLU A 42 3.24 9.12 4.06
C GLU A 42 2.75 8.12 3.00
N LEU A 43 3.60 7.20 2.59
CA LEU A 43 3.20 6.14 1.66
C LEU A 43 2.13 5.26 2.28
N MET A 44 2.23 4.93 3.56
CA MET A 44 1.24 4.09 4.23
C MET A 44 -0.09 4.82 4.43
N THR A 45 -0.07 6.14 4.61
CA THR A 45 -1.30 6.93 4.63
C THR A 45 -2.04 6.79 3.29
N ALA A 46 -1.32 6.90 2.18
CA ALA A 46 -1.92 6.75 0.85
C ALA A 46 -2.43 5.31 0.63
N GLU A 47 -1.66 4.32 1.03
CA GLU A 47 -2.06 2.91 0.90
C GLU A 47 -3.36 2.65 1.65
N GLU A 48 -3.45 3.09 2.90
CA GLU A 48 -4.66 2.90 3.70
C GLU A 48 -5.86 3.58 3.08
N VAL A 49 -5.71 4.81 2.61
CA VAL A 49 -6.80 5.56 1.96
C VAL A 49 -7.29 4.82 0.72
N TYR A 50 -6.40 4.38 -0.14
CA TYR A 50 -6.78 3.65 -1.35
C TYR A 50 -7.45 2.32 -1.02
N GLU A 51 -6.92 1.58 -0.06
CA GLU A 51 -7.49 0.31 0.34
C GLU A 51 -8.91 0.48 0.89
N LYS A 52 -9.12 1.47 1.77
CA LYS A 52 -10.42 1.76 2.36
C LYS A 52 -11.42 2.30 1.33
N ALA A 53 -10.93 2.97 0.29
CA ALA A 53 -11.77 3.46 -0.81
C ALA A 53 -12.05 2.36 -1.85
N GLU A 54 -11.63 1.14 -1.61
CA GLU A 54 -11.75 0.00 -2.54
C GLU A 54 -10.95 0.20 -3.84
N ARG A 55 -9.93 1.06 -3.77
CA ARG A 55 -9.00 1.31 -4.88
C ARG A 55 -7.78 0.40 -4.71
N ILE A 56 -7.98 -0.89 -4.83
CA ILE A 56 -6.98 -1.92 -4.45
C ILE A 56 -5.77 -1.89 -5.37
N LYS A 57 -5.95 -1.62 -6.65
CA LYS A 57 -4.85 -1.54 -7.60
C LYS A 57 -3.89 -0.40 -7.24
N GLU A 58 -4.43 0.76 -6.89
CA GLU A 58 -3.63 1.92 -6.48
C GLU A 58 -2.96 1.66 -5.14
N ALA A 59 -3.63 0.98 -4.20
CA ALA A 59 -3.03 0.59 -2.93
C ALA A 59 -1.83 -0.33 -3.16
N ARG A 60 -1.96 -1.31 -4.06
CA ARG A 60 -0.85 -2.19 -4.41
C ARG A 60 0.31 -1.41 -5.03
N ASN A 61 0.02 -0.43 -5.89
CA ASN A 61 1.05 0.39 -6.50
C ASN A 61 1.86 1.17 -5.46
N ILE A 62 1.20 1.70 -4.42
CA ILE A 62 1.89 2.36 -3.30
C ILE A 62 2.86 1.38 -2.62
N CYS A 63 2.41 0.17 -2.38
CA CYS A 63 3.27 -0.87 -1.79
C CYS A 63 4.48 -1.17 -2.68
N ILE A 64 4.28 -1.23 -4.00
CA ILE A 64 5.37 -1.47 -4.95
C ILE A 64 6.41 -0.34 -4.87
N TYR A 65 5.96 0.91 -4.78
CA TYR A 65 6.87 2.05 -4.67
C TYR A 65 7.70 1.96 -3.39
N ALA A 66 7.08 1.62 -2.26
CA ALA A 66 7.77 1.44 -0.99
C ALA A 66 8.76 0.28 -1.06
N TYR A 67 8.34 -0.84 -1.65
CA TYR A 67 9.20 -2.00 -1.82
C TYR A 67 10.46 -1.69 -2.63
N ASN A 68 10.30 -0.95 -3.72
CA ASN A 68 11.42 -0.56 -4.57
C ASN A 68 12.42 0.36 -3.87
N ARG A 69 12.00 0.99 -2.76
CA ARG A 69 12.87 1.83 -1.92
C ARG A 69 13.40 1.07 -0.70
N ASN A 70 13.19 -0.24 -0.65
CA ASN A 70 13.61 -1.09 0.47
C ASN A 70 12.96 -0.68 1.81
N LEU A 71 11.73 -0.17 1.73
CA LEU A 71 10.94 0.15 2.92
C LEU A 71 10.02 -1.01 3.28
N GLY A 72 9.65 -1.10 4.55
CA GLY A 72 8.61 -2.01 5.04
C GLY A 72 8.98 -3.47 5.15
N GLY A 73 9.98 -3.93 4.44
CA GLY A 73 10.46 -5.30 4.54
C GLY A 73 9.38 -6.37 4.39
N ARG A 74 9.43 -7.38 5.24
CA ARG A 74 8.57 -8.55 5.15
C ARG A 74 7.07 -8.24 5.28
N SER A 75 6.71 -7.32 6.16
CA SER A 75 5.30 -6.97 6.35
C SER A 75 4.70 -6.34 5.08
N LEU A 76 5.52 -5.63 4.33
CA LEU A 76 5.08 -5.03 3.06
C LEU A 76 4.85 -6.11 1.99
N VAL A 77 5.71 -7.12 1.93
CA VAL A 77 5.54 -8.24 0.99
C VAL A 77 4.25 -8.99 1.32
N PHE A 78 3.94 -9.19 2.60
CA PHE A 78 2.69 -9.79 3.03
C PHE A 78 1.49 -8.97 2.53
N LYS A 79 1.52 -7.66 2.72
CA LYS A 79 0.43 -6.77 2.27
C LYS A 79 0.28 -6.80 0.74
N MET A 80 1.37 -6.78 0.00
CA MET A 80 1.33 -6.87 -1.47
C MET A 80 0.72 -8.19 -1.94
N THR A 81 1.04 -9.28 -1.26
CA THR A 81 0.45 -10.59 -1.55
C THR A 81 -1.06 -10.56 -1.33
N GLU A 82 -1.50 -10.03 -0.18
CA GLU A 82 -2.91 -9.92 0.15
C GLU A 82 -3.67 -9.09 -0.89
N LEU A 83 -3.11 -7.94 -1.28
CA LEU A 83 -3.75 -7.07 -2.28
C LEU A 83 -3.79 -7.73 -3.67
N SER A 84 -2.77 -8.49 -4.03
CA SER A 84 -2.76 -9.22 -5.30
C SER A 84 -3.82 -10.31 -5.32
N ILE A 85 -4.06 -10.98 -4.20
CA ILE A 85 -5.15 -11.95 -4.07
C ILE A 85 -6.50 -11.25 -4.27
N ARG A 86 -6.70 -10.10 -3.65
CA ARG A 86 -7.94 -9.32 -3.79
C ARG A 86 -8.18 -8.87 -5.24
N LEU A 87 -7.11 -8.66 -6.01
CA LEU A 87 -7.18 -8.31 -7.43
C LEU A 87 -7.30 -9.54 -8.33
N GLU A 88 -7.30 -10.72 -7.75
CA GLU A 88 -7.31 -11.99 -8.48
C GLU A 88 -6.08 -12.19 -9.36
N ASP A 89 -4.99 -11.52 -9.03
CA ASP A 89 -3.70 -11.67 -9.69
C ASP A 89 -2.91 -12.76 -8.96
N TYR A 90 -3.29 -14.01 -9.20
CA TYR A 90 -2.77 -15.15 -8.45
C TYR A 90 -1.32 -15.48 -8.79
N GLU A 91 -0.89 -15.18 -10.01
CA GLU A 91 0.51 -15.37 -10.39
C GLU A 91 1.43 -14.48 -9.58
N GLU A 92 1.10 -13.19 -9.50
CA GLU A 92 1.85 -12.23 -8.70
C GLU A 92 1.77 -12.60 -7.21
N ALA A 93 0.61 -13.00 -6.75
CA ALA A 93 0.40 -13.39 -5.35
C ALA A 93 1.28 -14.60 -4.99
N GLU A 94 1.40 -15.58 -5.87
CA GLU A 94 2.25 -16.75 -5.64
C GLU A 94 3.72 -16.36 -5.56
N ASP A 95 4.19 -15.51 -6.47
CA ASP A 95 5.57 -15.04 -6.45
C ASP A 95 5.89 -14.29 -5.16
N LEU A 96 5.00 -13.42 -4.72
CA LEU A 96 5.15 -12.66 -3.49
C LEU A 96 5.08 -13.56 -2.25
N TYR A 97 4.20 -14.53 -2.25
CA TYR A 97 4.11 -15.50 -1.16
C TYR A 97 5.43 -16.28 -1.01
N ASN A 98 6.00 -16.72 -2.12
CA ASN A 98 7.28 -17.44 -2.09
C ASN A 98 8.39 -16.55 -1.54
N GLU A 99 8.42 -15.29 -1.92
CA GLU A 99 9.38 -14.32 -1.39
C GLU A 99 9.18 -14.12 0.12
N PHE A 100 7.93 -13.99 0.56
CA PHE A 100 7.58 -13.85 1.97
C PHE A 100 8.10 -15.04 2.79
N VAL A 101 7.91 -16.25 2.29
CA VAL A 101 8.35 -17.48 2.93
C VAL A 101 9.89 -17.53 3.04
N GLU A 102 10.59 -17.08 1.99
CA GLU A 102 12.05 -17.03 2.00
C GLU A 102 12.58 -16.03 3.03
N MET A 103 11.89 -14.90 3.21
CA MET A 103 12.29 -13.88 4.19
C MET A 103 12.11 -14.36 5.63
N ALA A 104 11.08 -15.19 5.89
CA ALA A 104 10.80 -15.70 7.23
C ALA A 104 10.03 -17.03 7.14
N PRO A 105 10.71 -18.12 6.76
CA PRO A 105 10.02 -19.40 6.51
C PRO A 105 9.30 -19.99 7.73
N THR A 106 9.64 -19.55 8.93
CA THR A 106 8.99 -20.03 10.16
C THR A 106 7.87 -19.13 10.65
N ASP A 107 7.55 -18.07 9.92
CA ASP A 107 6.51 -17.12 10.31
C ASP A 107 5.13 -17.72 10.10
N MET A 108 4.29 -17.60 11.13
CA MET A 108 2.95 -18.14 11.10
C MET A 108 2.03 -17.46 10.07
N ASN A 109 2.33 -16.23 9.68
CA ASN A 109 1.54 -15.49 8.70
C ASN A 109 1.47 -16.18 7.34
N ARG A 110 2.45 -17.00 6.99
CA ARG A 110 2.41 -17.75 5.74
C ARG A 110 1.24 -18.71 5.66
N TYR A 111 0.79 -19.22 6.81
CA TYR A 111 -0.36 -20.10 6.87
C TYR A 111 -1.67 -19.37 6.65
N VAL A 112 -1.74 -18.13 7.09
CA VAL A 112 -2.92 -17.28 6.83
C VAL A 112 -3.10 -17.10 5.32
N LEU A 113 -2.02 -16.82 4.58
CA LEU A 113 -2.08 -16.66 3.13
C LEU A 113 -2.49 -17.94 2.40
N LEU A 114 -2.09 -19.09 2.92
CA LEU A 114 -2.46 -20.38 2.32
C LEU A 114 -3.96 -20.67 2.39
N TYR A 115 -4.65 -20.13 3.38
CA TYR A 115 -6.07 -20.42 3.63
C TYR A 115 -6.99 -19.27 3.19
N GLU A 116 -6.47 -18.21 2.64
CA GLU A 116 -7.27 -17.17 2.02
C GLU A 116 -7.54 -17.51 0.56
#